data_bfe2fb7b65609518e9d4c2b48456d3c9
#
_entry.id   bfe2fb7b65609518e9d4c2b48456d3c9
#
_cell.length_a   1.000
_cell.length_b   1.000
_cell.length_c   1.000
_cell.angle_alpha   90.00
_cell.angle_beta   90.00
_cell.angle_gamma   90.00
#
_symmetry.space_group_name_H-M   'P 1'
#
loop_
_entity.id
_entity.type
_entity.pdbx_description
1 polymer ?
#
loop_
_entity_poly.entity_id
_entity_poly.type
_entity_poly.pdbx_seq_one_letter_code
_entity_poly.pdbx_strand_id
1 'polypeptide(L)'
;GTASKITSKYNQTVLGNITQPNAAKAAREMYGEIKENNKLVYASDLVNSYAWDTAIVFIQTYSVKTDYARHNESKTTKAFTATGKNDDKYCNIWDMSGNASEWTTEYSANSGTSSFNPCVSRGGYYDTGNGLAGNFTSYRSFLNATYSSSPCGLRPLLYVK
;
A
#
# COMPACT_ATOMS: atom_id res chain seq x y z
N GLY A 1 -6.21 -8.29 11.22
CA GLY A 1 -7.18 -7.24 11.51
C GLY A 1 -8.43 -7.38 10.66
N THR A 2 -9.56 -7.15 11.25
CA THR A 2 -10.84 -7.03 10.56
C THR A 2 -11.44 -5.68 10.93
N ALA A 3 -11.87 -4.90 9.94
CA ALA A 3 -12.60 -3.66 10.17
C ALA A 3 -14.00 -3.80 9.56
N SER A 4 -15.01 -3.34 10.27
CA SER A 4 -16.37 -3.30 9.76
C SER A 4 -16.56 -2.26 8.65
N LYS A 5 -15.69 -1.26 8.62
CA LYS A 5 -15.64 -0.23 7.56
C LYS A 5 -14.23 0.36 7.49
N ILE A 6 -13.66 0.35 6.29
CA ILE A 6 -12.39 1.01 6.02
C ILE A 6 -12.63 2.43 5.56
N THR A 7 -11.75 3.34 5.98
CA THR A 7 -11.77 4.73 5.54
C THR A 7 -10.35 5.19 5.22
N SER A 8 -10.21 6.03 4.20
CA SER A 8 -8.97 6.75 3.89
C SER A 8 -9.06 8.15 4.50
N LYS A 9 -8.54 8.33 5.71
CA LYS A 9 -8.61 9.61 6.43
C LYS A 9 -7.30 9.88 7.17
N TYR A 10 -6.99 11.17 7.29
CA TYR A 10 -5.90 11.66 8.11
C TYR A 10 -6.11 11.34 9.59
N ASN A 11 -5.03 11.05 10.31
CA ASN A 11 -4.98 10.84 11.75
C ASN A 11 -5.89 9.71 12.26
N GLN A 12 -5.91 8.59 11.53
CA GLN A 12 -6.62 7.38 11.94
C GLN A 12 -5.64 6.24 12.23
N THR A 13 -6.09 5.29 13.04
CA THR A 13 -5.33 4.05 13.28
C THR A 13 -5.17 3.27 11.97
N VAL A 14 -3.93 2.87 11.66
CA VAL A 14 -3.64 2.02 10.51
C VAL A 14 -4.26 0.65 10.69
N LEU A 15 -4.95 0.16 9.67
CA LEU A 15 -5.41 -1.23 9.62
C LEU A 15 -4.22 -2.12 9.22
N GLY A 16 -3.61 -2.74 10.20
CA GLY A 16 -2.53 -3.72 10.02
C GLY A 16 -2.98 -5.15 10.33
N ASN A 17 -2.05 -6.10 10.30
CA ASN A 17 -2.30 -7.51 10.60
C ASN A 17 -3.40 -8.13 9.72
N ILE A 18 -3.46 -7.77 8.47
CA ILE A 18 -4.47 -8.22 7.51
C ILE A 18 -3.82 -9.13 6.46
N THR A 19 -4.48 -10.20 6.06
CA THR A 19 -4.05 -11.06 4.95
C THR A 19 -4.34 -10.38 3.60
N GLN A 20 -3.60 -10.74 2.55
CA GLN A 20 -3.81 -10.16 1.22
C GLN A 20 -5.25 -10.35 0.69
N PRO A 21 -5.89 -11.54 0.78
CA PRO A 21 -7.28 -11.70 0.35
C PRO A 21 -8.27 -10.81 1.13
N ASN A 22 -8.06 -10.66 2.44
CA ASN A 22 -8.90 -9.80 3.27
C ASN A 22 -8.67 -8.31 2.94
N ALA A 23 -7.44 -7.91 2.64
CA ALA A 23 -7.11 -6.58 2.18
C ALA A 23 -7.78 -6.26 0.85
N ALA A 24 -7.73 -7.19 -0.11
CA ALA A 24 -8.40 -7.05 -1.40
C ALA A 24 -9.93 -6.95 -1.26
N LYS A 25 -10.53 -7.82 -0.44
CA LYS A 25 -11.95 -7.75 -0.13
C LYS A 25 -12.33 -6.39 0.46
N ALA A 26 -11.61 -5.96 1.47
CA ALA A 26 -11.87 -4.71 2.16
C ALA A 26 -11.72 -3.47 1.24
N ALA A 27 -10.72 -3.47 0.35
CA ALA A 27 -10.54 -2.41 -0.64
C ALA A 27 -11.70 -2.34 -1.64
N ARG A 28 -12.20 -3.50 -2.11
CA ARG A 28 -13.35 -3.56 -3.03
C ARG A 28 -14.65 -3.11 -2.36
N GLU A 29 -14.83 -3.41 -1.09
CA GLU A 29 -16.03 -3.03 -0.33
C GLU A 29 -16.03 -1.57 0.10
N MET A 30 -14.90 -0.87 0.02
CA MET A 30 -14.76 0.50 0.53
C MET A 30 -15.71 1.49 -0.15
N TYR A 31 -15.77 1.46 -1.46
CA TYR A 31 -16.68 2.28 -2.28
C TYR A 31 -17.66 1.41 -3.10
N GLY A 32 -17.41 0.11 -3.17
CA GLY A 32 -18.20 -0.80 -4.00
C GLY A 32 -18.08 -0.46 -5.48
N GLU A 33 -19.12 -0.82 -6.22
CA GLU A 33 -19.29 -0.45 -7.62
C GLU A 33 -20.41 0.60 -7.74
N ILE A 34 -20.13 1.73 -8.36
CA ILE A 34 -21.12 2.75 -8.69
C ILE A 34 -21.46 2.64 -10.17
N LYS A 35 -22.75 2.49 -10.46
CA LYS A 35 -23.28 2.35 -11.81
C LYS A 35 -24.26 3.49 -12.10
N GLU A 36 -24.12 4.07 -13.28
CA GLU A 36 -25.10 5.01 -13.86
C GLU A 36 -25.63 4.40 -15.15
N ASN A 37 -26.97 4.32 -15.29
CA ASN A 37 -27.62 3.69 -16.44
C ASN A 37 -27.12 2.26 -16.74
N ASN A 38 -26.89 1.46 -15.69
CA ASN A 38 -26.29 0.12 -15.73
C ASN A 38 -24.85 0.05 -16.28
N LYS A 39 -24.19 1.18 -16.49
CA LYS A 39 -22.76 1.22 -16.83
C LYS A 39 -21.95 1.49 -15.58
N LEU A 40 -20.87 0.74 -15.39
CA LEU A 40 -19.92 0.96 -14.30
C LEU A 40 -19.22 2.30 -14.52
N VAL A 41 -19.33 3.20 -13.54
CA VAL A 41 -18.69 4.53 -13.58
C VAL A 41 -17.38 4.51 -12.85
N TYR A 42 -17.38 3.97 -11.64
CA TYR A 42 -16.16 3.77 -10.85
C TYR A 42 -16.29 2.58 -9.90
N ALA A 43 -15.15 2.03 -9.51
CA ALA A 43 -15.03 0.99 -8.52
C ALA A 43 -13.76 1.16 -7.70
N SER A 44 -13.71 0.52 -6.54
CA SER A 44 -12.50 0.43 -5.74
C SER A 44 -11.92 -0.97 -5.74
N ASP A 45 -10.61 -1.06 -5.64
CA ASP A 45 -9.87 -2.31 -5.46
C ASP A 45 -8.58 -2.04 -4.67
N LEU A 46 -7.88 -3.10 -4.34
CA LEU A 46 -6.52 -3.01 -3.81
C LEU A 46 -5.60 -2.37 -4.86
N VAL A 47 -4.67 -1.54 -4.42
CA VAL A 47 -3.69 -0.91 -5.32
C VAL A 47 -2.95 -1.97 -6.14
N ASN A 48 -2.75 -1.71 -7.42
CA ASN A 48 -1.93 -2.55 -8.28
C ASN A 48 -0.53 -1.96 -8.50
N SER A 49 0.39 -2.75 -9.07
CA SER A 49 1.76 -2.31 -9.34
C SER A 49 1.84 -1.06 -10.22
N TYR A 50 1.00 -0.99 -11.26
CA TYR A 50 1.04 0.15 -12.17
C TYR A 50 0.64 1.45 -11.49
N ALA A 51 -0.42 1.42 -10.68
CA ALA A 51 -0.86 2.59 -9.92
C ALA A 51 0.20 3.00 -8.88
N TRP A 52 0.84 2.02 -8.21
CA TRP A 52 1.93 2.29 -7.29
C TRP A 52 3.11 2.97 -7.97
N ASP A 53 3.61 2.38 -9.05
CA ASP A 53 4.76 2.90 -9.78
C ASP A 53 4.43 4.24 -10.47
N THR A 54 3.19 4.43 -10.94
CA THR A 54 2.70 5.71 -11.47
C THR A 54 2.72 6.80 -10.41
N ALA A 55 2.30 6.49 -9.17
CA ALA A 55 2.35 7.44 -8.07
C ALA A 55 3.78 7.87 -7.74
N ILE A 56 4.74 6.95 -7.77
CA ILE A 56 6.16 7.26 -7.60
C ILE A 56 6.64 8.22 -8.70
N VAL A 57 6.37 7.88 -9.97
CA VAL A 57 6.77 8.72 -11.13
C VAL A 57 6.12 10.10 -11.05
N PHE A 58 4.85 10.17 -10.68
CA PHE A 58 4.12 11.43 -10.51
C PHE A 58 4.78 12.31 -9.43
N ILE A 59 5.10 11.73 -8.26
CA ILE A 59 5.79 12.47 -7.20
C ILE A 59 7.16 12.95 -7.67
N GLN A 60 7.96 12.10 -8.33
CA GLN A 60 9.28 12.48 -8.83
C GLN A 60 9.23 13.59 -9.88
N THR A 61 8.15 13.64 -10.67
CA THR A 61 7.98 14.63 -11.73
C THR A 61 7.49 15.98 -11.21
N TYR A 62 6.56 15.96 -10.26
CA TYR A 62 5.82 17.17 -9.85
C TYR A 62 6.13 17.66 -8.45
N SER A 63 7.08 17.04 -7.73
CA SER A 63 7.55 17.50 -6.43
C SER A 63 9.04 17.78 -6.43
N VAL A 64 9.54 18.28 -5.30
CA VAL A 64 10.98 18.45 -5.06
C VAL A 64 11.71 17.12 -4.79
N LYS A 65 10.97 16.02 -4.66
CA LYS A 65 11.50 14.69 -4.32
C LYS A 65 11.78 13.85 -5.56
N THR A 66 12.78 14.24 -6.33
CA THR A 66 13.13 13.62 -7.61
C THR A 66 13.65 12.17 -7.52
N ASP A 67 14.01 11.71 -6.32
CA ASP A 67 14.49 10.36 -6.01
C ASP A 67 13.50 9.53 -5.19
N TYR A 68 12.20 9.82 -5.26
CA TYR A 68 11.17 9.25 -4.40
C TYR A 68 11.10 7.71 -4.44
N ALA A 69 11.47 7.08 -5.54
CA ALA A 69 11.59 5.62 -5.62
C ALA A 69 12.53 5.03 -4.54
N ARG A 70 13.53 5.80 -4.12
CA ARG A 70 14.50 5.44 -3.07
C ARG A 70 14.20 6.10 -1.71
N HIS A 71 13.08 6.80 -1.63
CA HIS A 71 12.69 7.45 -0.39
C HIS A 71 12.39 6.43 0.70
N ASN A 72 12.78 6.73 1.92
CA ASN A 72 12.61 5.88 3.08
C ASN A 72 12.26 6.75 4.30
N GLU A 73 11.01 6.71 4.72
CA GLU A 73 10.52 7.35 5.96
C GLU A 73 10.39 6.35 7.12
N SER A 74 10.96 5.17 6.99
CA SER A 74 10.95 4.20 8.09
C SER A 74 11.69 4.75 9.30
N LYS A 75 10.92 5.14 10.27
CA LYS A 75 11.43 5.47 11.60
C LYS A 75 11.43 4.18 12.41
N THR A 76 12.48 3.92 13.18
CA THR A 76 12.57 2.78 14.09
C THR A 76 11.61 2.95 15.29
N THR A 77 10.32 3.16 14.98
CA THR A 77 9.31 3.47 16.01
C THR A 77 8.70 2.21 16.64
N LYS A 78 8.99 1.02 16.09
CA LYS A 78 8.44 -0.28 16.52
C LYS A 78 6.91 -0.36 16.57
N ALA A 79 6.20 0.61 16.01
CA ALA A 79 4.75 0.67 15.98
C ALA A 79 4.26 1.53 14.81
N PHE A 80 3.02 1.28 14.39
CA PHE A 80 2.35 2.17 13.44
C PHE A 80 2.17 3.57 14.02
N THR A 81 2.39 4.57 13.18
CA THR A 81 1.90 5.93 13.43
C THR A 81 0.50 6.08 12.83
N ALA A 82 -0.28 7.05 13.31
CA ALA A 82 -1.56 7.35 12.69
C ALA A 82 -1.36 7.82 11.23
N THR A 83 -2.34 7.52 10.37
CA THR A 83 -2.27 7.84 8.94
C THR A 83 -1.97 9.31 8.67
N GLY A 84 -1.02 9.58 7.80
CA GLY A 84 -0.59 10.93 7.42
C GLY A 84 0.19 11.69 8.51
N LYS A 85 0.61 11.04 9.58
CA LYS A 85 1.45 11.65 10.63
C LYS A 85 2.94 11.52 10.37
N ASN A 86 3.33 10.70 9.41
CA ASN A 86 4.71 10.70 8.92
C ASN A 86 4.93 11.93 8.02
N ASP A 87 6.19 12.32 7.87
CA ASP A 87 6.55 13.43 6.98
C ASP A 87 6.50 13.03 5.49
N ASP A 88 6.10 11.81 5.17
CA ASP A 88 5.95 11.30 3.80
C ASP A 88 4.63 11.80 3.18
N LYS A 89 4.68 13.05 2.73
CA LYS A 89 3.59 13.71 2.00
C LYS A 89 4.11 14.46 0.79
N TYR A 90 3.81 13.95 -0.40
CA TYR A 90 4.17 14.59 -1.66
C TYR A 90 2.98 14.57 -2.63
N CYS A 91 2.70 15.69 -3.29
CA CYS A 91 1.61 15.81 -4.27
C CYS A 91 0.25 15.31 -3.74
N ASN A 92 -0.06 15.54 -2.46
CA ASN A 92 -1.24 15.01 -1.75
C ASN A 92 -1.34 13.47 -1.69
N ILE A 93 -0.26 12.76 -1.93
CA ILE A 93 -0.12 11.34 -1.69
C ILE A 93 0.66 11.17 -0.38
N TRP A 94 0.17 10.31 0.51
CA TRP A 94 0.64 10.18 1.89
C TRP A 94 1.09 8.76 2.17
N ASP A 95 2.11 8.61 3.05
CA ASP A 95 2.52 7.35 3.66
C ASP A 95 2.80 6.22 2.63
N MET A 96 3.37 6.52 1.46
CA MET A 96 3.82 5.48 0.54
C MET A 96 5.16 4.85 0.96
N SER A 97 5.89 5.55 1.83
CA SER A 97 7.17 5.07 2.37
C SER A 97 7.04 4.84 3.86
N GLY A 98 7.33 3.62 4.31
CA GLY A 98 7.29 3.27 5.72
C GLY A 98 5.87 3.13 6.30
N ASN A 99 5.74 3.26 7.61
CA ASN A 99 4.54 3.04 8.40
C ASN A 99 3.99 1.61 8.26
N ALA A 100 3.29 1.28 7.19
CA ALA A 100 2.81 -0.07 6.88
C ALA A 100 3.27 -0.52 5.49
N SER A 101 3.75 -1.75 5.36
CA SER A 101 3.82 -2.38 4.05
C SER A 101 2.40 -2.58 3.52
N GLU A 102 2.17 -2.25 2.28
CA GLU A 102 0.82 -2.26 1.71
C GLU A 102 0.68 -3.39 0.69
N TRP A 103 -0.30 -4.26 0.92
CA TRP A 103 -0.65 -5.31 -0.02
C TRP A 103 -1.05 -4.73 -1.37
N THR A 104 -0.66 -5.43 -2.43
CA THR A 104 -1.05 -5.10 -3.81
C THR A 104 -1.74 -6.28 -4.48
N THR A 105 -2.30 -6.05 -5.67
CA THR A 105 -2.76 -7.11 -6.56
C THR A 105 -1.62 -7.76 -7.36
N GLU A 106 -0.38 -7.31 -7.15
CA GLU A 106 0.79 -7.86 -7.85
C GLU A 106 1.04 -9.31 -7.42
N TYR A 107 1.31 -10.15 -8.39
CA TYR A 107 1.68 -11.55 -8.21
C TYR A 107 3.12 -11.77 -8.65
N SER A 108 3.90 -12.49 -7.85
CA SER A 108 5.28 -12.83 -8.21
C SER A 108 5.33 -13.88 -9.32
N ALA A 109 5.98 -13.55 -10.43
CA ALA A 109 6.28 -14.49 -11.50
C ALA A 109 7.60 -15.27 -11.28
N ASN A 110 8.33 -14.98 -10.19
CA ASN A 110 9.58 -15.66 -9.89
C ASN A 110 9.30 -17.09 -9.39
N SER A 111 9.73 -18.09 -10.13
CA SER A 111 9.51 -19.51 -9.82
C SER A 111 10.05 -19.94 -8.45
N GLY A 112 11.09 -19.30 -7.94
CA GLY A 112 11.67 -19.58 -6.62
C GLY A 112 10.84 -19.04 -5.44
N THR A 113 10.04 -17.99 -5.67
CA THR A 113 9.23 -17.32 -4.62
C THR A 113 7.72 -17.55 -4.81
N SER A 114 7.27 -17.76 -6.04
CA SER A 114 5.86 -17.81 -6.40
C SER A 114 5.09 -18.99 -5.78
N SER A 115 5.74 -20.11 -5.51
CA SER A 115 5.08 -21.28 -4.93
C SER A 115 4.70 -21.10 -3.46
N PHE A 116 5.51 -20.35 -2.70
CA PHE A 116 5.32 -20.13 -1.26
C PHE A 116 4.90 -18.71 -0.91
N ASN A 117 5.41 -17.73 -1.63
CA ASN A 117 5.22 -16.31 -1.35
C ASN A 117 4.77 -15.56 -2.63
N PRO A 118 3.58 -15.84 -3.16
CA PRO A 118 3.16 -15.28 -4.44
C PRO A 118 2.72 -13.81 -4.37
N CYS A 119 2.32 -13.33 -3.19
CA CYS A 119 1.74 -12.00 -3.05
C CYS A 119 2.81 -10.95 -2.78
N VAL A 120 2.60 -9.74 -3.27
CA VAL A 120 3.55 -8.64 -3.13
C VAL A 120 2.99 -7.55 -2.22
N SER A 121 3.82 -7.12 -1.26
CA SER A 121 3.61 -5.88 -0.51
C SER A 121 4.66 -4.83 -0.89
N ARG A 122 4.31 -3.55 -0.76
CA ARG A 122 5.12 -2.41 -1.20
C ARG A 122 5.36 -1.41 -0.07
N GLY A 123 6.36 -0.54 -0.24
CA GLY A 123 6.56 0.67 0.55
C GLY A 123 7.36 0.55 1.84
N GLY A 124 7.75 -0.67 2.26
CA GLY A 124 8.42 -0.87 3.54
C GLY A 124 7.50 -0.66 4.74
N TYR A 125 8.04 -0.68 5.96
CA TYR A 125 7.24 -0.52 7.18
C TYR A 125 8.05 0.14 8.31
N TYR A 126 7.43 0.41 9.44
CA TYR A 126 7.94 1.23 10.54
C TYR A 126 9.23 0.73 11.22
N ASP A 127 9.54 -0.56 11.20
CA ASP A 127 10.65 -1.17 11.98
C ASP A 127 11.85 -1.57 11.12
N THR A 128 11.88 -1.19 9.88
CA THR A 128 12.98 -1.52 9.00
C THR A 128 14.02 -0.40 9.01
N GLY A 129 15.05 -0.54 9.78
CA GLY A 129 16.10 0.47 10.07
C GLY A 129 16.56 1.30 8.85
N ASN A 130 17.05 2.48 9.13
CA ASN A 130 17.50 3.45 8.14
C ASN A 130 18.49 2.86 7.12
N GLY A 131 18.22 3.07 5.83
CA GLY A 131 19.18 2.79 4.76
C GLY A 131 19.12 1.38 4.15
N LEU A 132 18.24 0.49 4.61
CA LEU A 132 18.06 -0.81 3.97
C LEU A 132 17.16 -0.68 2.74
N ALA A 133 17.57 -1.30 1.64
CA ALA A 133 16.81 -1.30 0.38
C ALA A 133 15.36 -1.81 0.54
N GLY A 134 15.10 -2.63 1.55
CA GLY A 134 13.78 -3.14 1.91
C GLY A 134 12.77 -2.11 2.41
N ASN A 135 13.16 -0.83 2.52
CA ASN A 135 12.31 0.24 3.03
C ASN A 135 12.03 1.32 2.00
N PHE A 136 12.59 1.21 0.82
CA PHE A 136 12.33 2.16 -0.24
C PHE A 136 10.88 2.08 -0.70
N THR A 137 10.33 3.22 -1.11
CA THR A 137 8.99 3.29 -1.70
C THR A 137 8.80 2.30 -2.85
N SER A 138 9.86 2.06 -3.65
CA SER A 138 9.85 1.10 -4.76
C SER A 138 10.01 -0.36 -4.33
N TYR A 139 10.31 -0.66 -3.07
CA TYR A 139 10.58 -2.02 -2.63
C TYR A 139 9.39 -2.95 -2.80
N ARG A 140 9.69 -4.21 -3.16
CA ARG A 140 8.72 -5.32 -3.27
C ARG A 140 9.11 -6.41 -2.30
N SER A 141 8.25 -6.72 -1.35
CA SER A 141 8.37 -7.88 -0.49
C SER A 141 7.43 -8.98 -0.94
N PHE A 142 7.94 -10.20 -1.00
CA PHE A 142 7.19 -11.38 -1.44
C PHE A 142 6.73 -12.17 -0.23
N LEU A 143 5.42 -12.34 -0.08
CA LEU A 143 4.80 -12.93 1.11
C LEU A 143 3.73 -13.95 0.72
N ASN A 144 3.47 -14.89 1.63
CA ASN A 144 2.36 -15.81 1.48
C ASN A 144 1.02 -15.07 1.61
N ALA A 145 0.00 -15.48 0.85
CA ALA A 145 -1.33 -14.86 0.87
C ALA A 145 -1.99 -14.88 2.26
N THR A 146 -1.67 -15.88 3.08
CA THR A 146 -2.22 -16.02 4.45
C THR A 146 -1.39 -15.28 5.51
N TYR A 147 -0.28 -14.67 5.11
CA TYR A 147 0.55 -13.91 6.03
C TYR A 147 -0.23 -12.69 6.57
N SER A 148 -0.34 -12.60 7.87
CA SER A 148 -1.15 -11.60 8.56
C SER A 148 -0.42 -10.95 9.72
N SER A 149 0.92 -11.02 9.76
CA SER A 149 1.64 -10.32 10.80
C SER A 149 1.68 -8.82 10.54
N SER A 150 1.77 -8.03 11.60
CA SER A 150 2.22 -6.66 11.47
C SER A 150 3.56 -6.69 10.74
N PRO A 151 3.78 -5.91 9.72
CA PRO A 151 3.19 -4.60 9.47
C PRO A 151 2.37 -4.48 8.17
N CYS A 152 1.75 -5.54 7.68
CA CYS A 152 1.02 -5.49 6.42
C CYS A 152 -0.36 -4.85 6.57
N GLY A 153 -0.56 -3.77 5.83
CA GLY A 153 -1.81 -3.04 5.68
C GLY A 153 -2.34 -3.07 4.25
N LEU A 154 -3.12 -2.09 3.87
CA LEU A 154 -3.66 -1.95 2.51
C LEU A 154 -3.76 -0.48 2.10
N ARG A 155 -3.67 -0.26 0.79
CA ARG A 155 -4.01 0.99 0.12
C ARG A 155 -5.10 0.72 -0.93
N PRO A 156 -6.28 1.33 -0.80
CA PRO A 156 -7.30 1.22 -1.84
C PRO A 156 -6.96 2.11 -3.03
N LEU A 157 -7.36 1.64 -4.21
CA LEU A 157 -7.34 2.39 -5.45
C LEU A 157 -8.78 2.61 -5.91
N LEU A 158 -9.15 3.86 -6.20
CA LEU A 158 -10.37 4.21 -6.90
C LEU A 158 -10.05 4.39 -8.38
N TYR A 159 -10.80 3.73 -9.25
CA TYR A 159 -10.62 3.85 -10.69
C TYR A 159 -11.96 4.10 -11.41
N VAL A 160 -11.87 4.87 -12.47
CA VAL A 160 -12.97 5.20 -13.37
C VAL A 160 -12.92 4.27 -14.56
N LYS A 161 -14.07 3.82 -15.03
CA LYS A 161 -14.23 2.99 -16.24
C LYS A 161 -14.96 3.73 -17.34
#